data_58d3d19144d745cf3bd7e2d66572b6e6
#
_entry.id   58d3d19144d745cf3bd7e2d66572b6e6
#
_cell.length_a   1.000
_cell.length_b   1.000
_cell.length_c   1.000
_cell.angle_alpha   90.00
_cell.angle_beta   90.00
_cell.angle_gamma   90.00
#
_symmetry.space_group_name_H-M   'P 1'
#
loop_
_entity.id
_entity.type
_entity.pdbx_description
1 polymer ?
#
loop_
_entity_poly.entity_id
_entity_poly.type
_entity_poly.pdbx_seq_one_letter_code
_entity_poly.pdbx_strand_id
1 'polypeptide(L)'
;MAYAKLENLSIYYEVHGQGRPLIILNGIMMSTASWQAFVESFSQHHQLILLDLVDQGKSSKMNIAYDQSLQVKAVHAVVEELNLQDIALFGISYGGEVAMHYAIAHPSKVGRLMLFNTTAKTNSWLREIGYAWNRAAENPEAYYSTTIPVIYSAGFFEKNIEWMNRRKEFLMGVFSNQEFIQAMIRLTNSAEHHDVEEKLSKLTMPVLVVGCEHDYITPFEEQKKIAALIQNSELVMIPDSGHASMYEKPRLFTSLVLGFTLADRITFKVN
;
A
#
# COMPACT_ATOMS: atom_id res chain seq x y z
N MET A 1 17.10 -11.15 -5.22
CA MET A 1 16.87 -10.89 -3.79
C MET A 1 18.01 -10.04 -3.29
N ALA A 2 17.71 -8.86 -2.79
CA ALA A 2 18.74 -7.93 -2.34
C ALA A 2 18.26 -7.17 -1.10
N TYR A 3 19.19 -6.47 -0.46
CA TYR A 3 18.93 -5.64 0.71
C TYR A 3 19.62 -4.30 0.55
N ALA A 4 18.86 -3.22 0.63
CA ALA A 4 19.41 -1.89 0.81
C ALA A 4 19.72 -1.67 2.30
N LYS A 5 20.76 -0.87 2.57
CA LYS A 5 21.16 -0.53 3.94
C LYS A 5 20.58 0.82 4.35
N LEU A 6 19.97 0.83 5.53
CA LEU A 6 19.54 2.05 6.21
C LEU A 6 20.12 2.01 7.63
N GLU A 7 21.27 2.65 7.85
CA GLU A 7 22.02 2.56 9.12
C GLU A 7 22.28 1.09 9.48
N ASN A 8 21.73 0.63 10.61
CA ASN A 8 21.81 -0.76 11.08
C ASN A 8 20.66 -1.65 10.57
N LEU A 9 19.72 -1.09 9.78
CA LEU A 9 18.60 -1.83 9.22
C LEU A 9 18.91 -2.34 7.81
N SER A 10 18.27 -3.45 7.46
CA SER A 10 18.32 -4.07 6.13
C SER A 10 16.91 -4.07 5.54
N ILE A 11 16.74 -3.42 4.39
CA ILE A 11 15.47 -3.29 3.69
C ILE A 11 15.45 -4.26 2.53
N TYR A 12 14.62 -5.29 2.63
CA TYR A 12 14.50 -6.32 1.59
C TYR A 12 13.75 -5.81 0.39
N TYR A 13 14.27 -6.11 -0.81
CA TYR A 13 13.56 -5.83 -2.05
C TYR A 13 13.81 -6.89 -3.12
N GLU A 14 12.92 -6.93 -4.10
CA GLU A 14 13.00 -7.75 -5.31
C GLU A 14 12.90 -6.81 -6.53
N VAL A 15 13.65 -7.14 -7.60
CA VAL A 15 13.58 -6.45 -8.88
C VAL A 15 13.22 -7.45 -9.96
N HIS A 16 12.19 -7.12 -10.75
CA HIS A 16 11.71 -7.94 -11.85
C HIS A 16 11.51 -7.09 -13.10
N GLY A 17 11.88 -7.61 -14.28
CA GLY A 17 11.73 -6.90 -15.55
C GLY A 17 12.69 -5.74 -15.75
N GLN A 18 12.37 -4.89 -16.71
CA GLN A 18 13.17 -3.74 -17.12
C GLN A 18 12.25 -2.59 -17.56
N GLY A 19 12.79 -1.37 -17.66
CA GLY A 19 12.07 -0.20 -18.13
C GLY A 19 11.88 0.85 -17.03
N ARG A 20 10.80 1.64 -17.11
CA ARG A 20 10.49 2.65 -16.07
C ARG A 20 10.30 1.99 -14.72
N PRO A 21 10.91 2.50 -13.64
CA PRO A 21 10.73 1.94 -12.30
C PRO A 21 9.27 2.03 -11.84
N LEU A 22 8.71 0.90 -11.38
CA LEU A 22 7.45 0.82 -10.67
C LEU A 22 7.73 0.28 -9.27
N ILE A 23 7.63 1.13 -8.26
CA ILE A 23 7.78 0.73 -6.86
C ILE A 23 6.40 0.49 -6.25
N ILE A 24 6.24 -0.63 -5.55
CA ILE A 24 5.02 -0.97 -4.84
C ILE A 24 5.26 -0.95 -3.33
N LEU A 25 4.48 -0.11 -2.62
CA LEU A 25 4.46 -0.01 -1.17
C LEU A 25 3.25 -0.73 -0.58
N ASN A 26 3.52 -1.58 0.37
CA ASN A 26 2.58 -2.53 0.97
C ASN A 26 1.61 -1.88 1.96
N GLY A 27 0.38 -2.39 2.05
CA GLY A 27 -0.49 -2.22 3.22
C GLY A 27 0.10 -2.92 4.46
N ILE A 28 -0.49 -2.71 5.65
CA ILE A 28 0.08 -3.15 6.93
C ILE A 28 0.45 -4.65 6.94
N MET A 29 -0.49 -5.54 6.63
CA MET A 29 -0.30 -7.00 6.74
C MET A 29 0.30 -7.65 5.49
N MET A 30 0.92 -6.85 4.62
CA MET A 30 1.43 -7.30 3.34
C MET A 30 2.96 -7.42 3.35
N SER A 31 3.47 -8.09 2.33
CA SER A 31 4.89 -8.19 2.02
C SER A 31 5.08 -8.36 0.52
N THR A 32 6.33 -8.46 0.05
CA THR A 32 6.66 -8.78 -1.35
C THR A 32 5.95 -10.05 -1.83
N ALA A 33 5.71 -11.03 -0.94
CA ALA A 33 4.97 -12.25 -1.27
C ALA A 33 3.52 -12.01 -1.69
N SER A 34 2.89 -10.94 -1.24
CA SER A 34 1.50 -10.58 -1.59
C SER A 34 1.34 -10.23 -3.07
N TRP A 35 2.43 -9.91 -3.77
CA TRP A 35 2.43 -9.41 -5.14
C TRP A 35 2.81 -10.45 -6.19
N GLN A 36 3.12 -11.70 -5.79
CA GLN A 36 3.64 -12.72 -6.70
C GLN A 36 2.71 -13.00 -7.91
N ALA A 37 1.39 -12.93 -7.71
CA ALA A 37 0.42 -13.10 -8.79
C ALA A 37 0.43 -11.95 -9.83
N PHE A 38 1.03 -10.82 -9.50
CA PHE A 38 1.08 -9.61 -10.34
C PHE A 38 2.45 -9.38 -10.99
N VAL A 39 3.48 -10.12 -10.55
CA VAL A 39 4.87 -9.92 -11.02
C VAL A 39 4.95 -9.99 -12.53
N GLU A 40 4.41 -11.02 -13.16
CA GLU A 40 4.45 -11.19 -14.61
C GLU A 40 3.79 -10.00 -15.32
N SER A 41 2.58 -9.62 -14.92
CA SER A 41 1.83 -8.54 -15.56
C SER A 41 2.55 -7.20 -15.50
N PHE A 42 3.18 -6.87 -14.38
CA PHE A 42 3.86 -5.59 -14.22
C PHE A 42 5.27 -5.60 -14.80
N SER A 43 6.03 -6.70 -14.62
CA SER A 43 7.42 -6.79 -15.08
C SER A 43 7.60 -6.87 -16.60
N GLN A 44 6.54 -7.21 -17.34
CA GLN A 44 6.54 -7.12 -18.81
C GLN A 44 6.68 -5.68 -19.33
N HIS A 45 6.32 -4.69 -18.53
CA HIS A 45 6.25 -3.28 -18.94
C HIS A 45 7.15 -2.36 -18.12
N HIS A 46 7.60 -2.80 -16.94
CA HIS A 46 8.30 -2.00 -15.94
C HIS A 46 9.49 -2.75 -15.35
N GLN A 47 10.48 -2.01 -14.86
CA GLN A 47 11.33 -2.49 -13.79
C GLN A 47 10.50 -2.45 -12.51
N LEU A 48 9.89 -3.59 -12.17
CA LEU A 48 9.07 -3.72 -10.97
C LEU A 48 9.95 -3.91 -9.74
N ILE A 49 9.80 -3.01 -8.76
CA ILE A 49 10.47 -3.09 -7.46
C ILE A 49 9.42 -3.36 -6.39
N LEU A 50 9.50 -4.55 -5.80
CA LEU A 50 8.74 -4.91 -4.62
C LEU A 50 9.65 -4.75 -3.41
N LEU A 51 9.22 -4.07 -2.37
CA LEU A 51 10.00 -3.94 -1.14
C LEU A 51 9.15 -4.24 0.09
N ASP A 52 9.77 -4.82 1.08
CA ASP A 52 9.22 -4.96 2.41
C ASP A 52 9.60 -3.70 3.21
N LEU A 53 8.63 -2.94 3.68
CA LEU A 53 8.86 -1.85 4.61
C LEU A 53 9.43 -2.39 5.93
N VAL A 54 10.01 -1.53 6.76
CA VAL A 54 10.45 -1.93 8.11
C VAL A 54 9.28 -2.57 8.85
N ASP A 55 9.52 -3.64 9.58
CA ASP A 55 8.52 -4.48 10.24
C ASP A 55 7.68 -5.37 9.30
N GLN A 56 7.91 -5.34 7.98
CA GLN A 56 7.24 -6.24 7.03
C GLN A 56 8.18 -7.33 6.53
N GLY A 57 7.61 -8.46 6.10
CA GLY A 57 8.27 -9.54 5.39
C GLY A 57 9.68 -9.88 5.88
N LYS A 58 10.67 -9.74 5.00
CA LYS A 58 12.09 -10.05 5.24
C LYS A 58 12.93 -8.84 5.64
N SER A 59 12.34 -7.64 5.70
CA SER A 59 13.03 -6.46 6.22
C SER A 59 13.22 -6.53 7.73
N SER A 60 14.16 -5.73 8.22
CA SER A 60 14.46 -5.64 9.65
C SER A 60 13.22 -5.35 10.47
N LYS A 61 13.13 -5.98 11.64
CA LYS A 61 12.11 -5.74 12.65
C LYS A 61 12.62 -4.78 13.70
N MET A 62 11.75 -3.84 14.11
CA MET A 62 12.07 -2.92 15.19
C MET A 62 11.73 -3.55 16.54
N ASN A 63 12.37 -3.03 17.59
CA ASN A 63 12.06 -3.35 18.98
C ASN A 63 11.59 -2.12 19.78
N ILE A 64 11.48 -0.96 19.11
CA ILE A 64 11.01 0.31 19.65
C ILE A 64 9.95 0.91 18.75
N ALA A 65 9.14 1.82 19.27
CA ALA A 65 8.20 2.62 18.50
C ALA A 65 8.94 3.55 17.51
N TYR A 66 8.30 3.85 16.41
CA TYR A 66 8.75 4.78 15.37
C TYR A 66 7.56 5.43 14.68
N ASP A 67 7.80 6.46 13.91
CA ASP A 67 6.81 7.09 13.02
C ASP A 67 7.07 6.75 11.55
N GLN A 68 6.16 7.14 10.65
CA GLN A 68 6.26 6.83 9.22
C GLN A 68 7.48 7.46 8.52
N SER A 69 8.20 8.40 9.14
CA SER A 69 9.43 8.94 8.56
C SER A 69 10.51 7.88 8.40
N LEU A 70 10.52 6.84 9.26
CA LEU A 70 11.39 5.69 9.10
C LEU A 70 11.11 4.93 7.81
N GLN A 71 9.83 4.76 7.47
CA GLN A 71 9.43 4.08 6.22
C GLN A 71 9.83 4.91 4.98
N VAL A 72 9.71 6.24 5.06
CA VAL A 72 10.19 7.14 3.98
C VAL A 72 11.69 6.96 3.75
N LYS A 73 12.49 6.89 4.83
CA LYS A 73 13.93 6.62 4.74
C LYS A 73 14.22 5.23 4.17
N ALA A 74 13.42 4.21 4.54
CA ALA A 74 13.55 2.85 4.00
C ALA A 74 13.31 2.81 2.50
N VAL A 75 12.25 3.45 2.01
CA VAL A 75 11.99 3.60 0.57
C VAL A 75 13.15 4.33 -0.11
N HIS A 76 13.63 5.44 0.49
CA HIS A 76 14.73 6.23 -0.09
C HIS A 76 16.02 5.42 -0.18
N ALA A 77 16.34 4.59 0.81
CA ALA A 77 17.51 3.70 0.77
C ALA A 77 17.49 2.76 -0.44
N VAL A 78 16.32 2.19 -0.77
CA VAL A 78 16.17 1.33 -1.97
C VAL A 78 16.28 2.16 -3.26
N VAL A 79 15.69 3.36 -3.28
CA VAL A 79 15.75 4.27 -4.44
C VAL A 79 17.20 4.69 -4.75
N GLU A 80 18.00 5.01 -3.73
CA GLU A 80 19.40 5.37 -3.90
C GLU A 80 20.27 4.16 -4.25
N GLU A 81 20.07 3.01 -3.60
CA GLU A 81 20.79 1.76 -3.91
C GLU A 81 20.66 1.36 -5.38
N LEU A 82 19.45 1.54 -5.95
CA LEU A 82 19.16 1.23 -7.34
C LEU A 82 19.32 2.43 -8.29
N ASN A 83 19.74 3.60 -7.78
CA ASN A 83 19.88 4.85 -8.53
C ASN A 83 18.64 5.20 -9.38
N LEU A 84 17.44 5.05 -8.78
CA LEU A 84 16.17 5.24 -9.48
C LEU A 84 15.83 6.71 -9.69
N GLN A 85 15.20 6.99 -10.83
CA GLN A 85 14.66 8.29 -11.21
C GLN A 85 13.33 8.07 -11.93
N ASP A 86 12.50 9.11 -12.03
CA ASP A 86 11.22 9.09 -12.75
C ASP A 86 10.33 7.90 -12.35
N ILE A 87 10.21 7.68 -11.04
CA ILE A 87 9.56 6.52 -10.44
C ILE A 87 8.04 6.62 -10.61
N ALA A 88 7.40 5.54 -11.08
CA ALA A 88 5.99 5.31 -10.83
C ALA A 88 5.86 4.71 -9.43
N LEU A 89 5.38 5.51 -8.46
CA LEU A 89 5.25 5.10 -7.08
C LEU A 89 3.80 4.69 -6.79
N PHE A 90 3.60 3.45 -6.41
CA PHE A 90 2.32 2.89 -6.01
C PHE A 90 2.30 2.64 -4.51
N GLY A 91 1.22 3.03 -3.85
CA GLY A 91 0.98 2.69 -2.45
C GLY A 91 -0.48 2.31 -2.20
N ILE A 92 -0.70 1.23 -1.46
CA ILE A 92 -2.03 0.80 -1.01
C ILE A 92 -2.15 0.91 0.51
N SER A 93 -3.27 1.47 1.01
CA SER A 93 -3.54 1.59 2.45
C SER A 93 -2.39 2.32 3.16
N TYR A 94 -1.80 1.74 4.19
CA TYR A 94 -0.59 2.23 4.86
C TYR A 94 0.54 2.60 3.87
N GLY A 95 0.76 1.76 2.84
CA GLY A 95 1.74 2.07 1.79
C GLY A 95 1.39 3.32 0.99
N GLY A 96 0.11 3.67 0.87
CA GLY A 96 -0.35 4.92 0.27
C GLY A 96 0.00 6.13 1.12
N GLU A 97 -0.12 6.02 2.45
CA GLU A 97 0.31 7.06 3.39
C GLU A 97 1.83 7.31 3.26
N VAL A 98 2.62 6.22 3.28
CA VAL A 98 4.08 6.29 3.08
C VAL A 98 4.44 6.87 1.70
N ALA A 99 3.69 6.50 0.64
CA ALA A 99 3.90 7.03 -0.71
C ALA A 99 3.67 8.54 -0.78
N MET A 100 2.63 9.06 -0.12
CA MET A 100 2.40 10.50 -0.02
C MET A 100 3.52 11.21 0.71
N HIS A 101 3.94 10.70 1.87
CA HIS A 101 5.10 11.26 2.59
C HIS A 101 6.37 11.25 1.75
N TYR A 102 6.63 10.15 1.03
CA TYR A 102 7.79 10.04 0.14
C TYR A 102 7.73 11.04 -1.01
N ALA A 103 6.60 11.14 -1.71
CA ALA A 103 6.45 12.07 -2.82
C ALA A 103 6.58 13.54 -2.41
N ILE A 104 6.12 13.89 -1.20
CA ILE A 104 6.29 15.23 -0.61
C ILE A 104 7.76 15.51 -0.29
N ALA A 105 8.48 14.52 0.29
CA ALA A 105 9.89 14.68 0.67
C ALA A 105 10.85 14.64 -0.53
N HIS A 106 10.53 13.88 -1.57
CA HIS A 106 11.38 13.61 -2.73
C HIS A 106 10.63 13.81 -4.07
N PRO A 107 10.02 14.99 -4.31
CA PRO A 107 9.17 15.19 -5.49
C PRO A 107 9.90 15.02 -6.83
N SER A 108 11.21 15.29 -6.89
CA SER A 108 12.01 15.12 -8.10
C SER A 108 12.27 13.65 -8.47
N LYS A 109 12.07 12.71 -7.56
CA LYS A 109 12.25 11.28 -7.80
C LYS A 109 10.98 10.64 -8.37
N VAL A 110 9.80 11.22 -8.10
CA VAL A 110 8.50 10.63 -8.42
C VAL A 110 7.91 11.26 -9.67
N GLY A 111 7.84 10.49 -10.74
CA GLY A 111 7.22 10.93 -12.00
C GLY A 111 5.72 10.69 -12.06
N ARG A 112 5.20 9.71 -11.33
CA ARG A 112 3.77 9.39 -11.18
C ARG A 112 3.50 8.81 -9.80
N LEU A 113 2.34 9.13 -9.22
CA LEU A 113 1.92 8.62 -7.92
C LEU A 113 0.57 7.90 -8.04
N MET A 114 0.45 6.72 -7.45
CA MET A 114 -0.79 5.96 -7.40
C MET A 114 -1.14 5.65 -5.95
N LEU A 115 -2.32 6.07 -5.53
CA LEU A 115 -2.81 5.99 -4.16
C LEU A 115 -4.10 5.16 -4.14
N PHE A 116 -4.03 3.96 -3.61
CA PHE A 116 -5.15 3.03 -3.56
C PHE A 116 -5.61 2.79 -2.13
N ASN A 117 -6.92 2.94 -1.88
CA ASN A 117 -7.53 2.59 -0.59
C ASN A 117 -6.75 3.15 0.61
N THR A 118 -6.50 4.46 0.62
CA THR A 118 -5.66 5.14 1.61
C THR A 118 -6.32 6.42 2.14
N THR A 119 -5.65 7.14 3.00
CA THR A 119 -6.14 8.40 3.58
C THR A 119 -5.03 9.44 3.66
N ALA A 120 -5.38 10.73 3.58
CA ALA A 120 -4.42 11.82 3.80
C ALA A 120 -4.17 12.11 5.29
N LYS A 121 -5.01 11.55 6.16
CA LYS A 121 -4.94 11.76 7.60
C LYS A 121 -5.56 10.60 8.37
N THR A 122 -4.90 10.15 9.42
CA THR A 122 -5.50 9.21 10.36
C THR A 122 -6.58 9.93 11.16
N ASN A 123 -7.81 9.83 10.66
CA ASN A 123 -8.97 10.41 11.31
C ASN A 123 -9.42 9.57 12.53
N SER A 124 -10.44 10.05 13.26
CA SER A 124 -10.94 9.36 14.46
C SER A 124 -11.47 7.94 14.15
N TRP A 125 -12.11 7.75 12.99
CA TRP A 125 -12.61 6.45 12.55
C TRP A 125 -11.46 5.43 12.37
N LEU A 126 -10.44 5.78 11.61
CA LEU A 126 -9.29 4.90 11.36
C LEU A 126 -8.49 4.64 12.64
N ARG A 127 -8.41 5.62 13.54
CA ARG A 127 -7.76 5.46 14.84
C ARG A 127 -8.48 4.42 15.72
N GLU A 128 -9.81 4.43 15.77
CA GLU A 128 -10.58 3.41 16.52
C GLU A 128 -10.42 2.01 15.92
N ILE A 129 -10.35 1.90 14.59
CA ILE A 129 -10.01 0.63 13.91
C ILE A 129 -8.63 0.14 14.36
N GLY A 130 -7.62 1.01 14.34
CA GLY A 130 -6.27 0.68 14.79
C GLY A 130 -6.23 0.23 16.26
N TYR A 131 -6.94 0.91 17.14
CA TYR A 131 -7.07 0.50 18.55
C TYR A 131 -7.75 -0.86 18.70
N ALA A 132 -8.81 -1.13 17.94
CA ALA A 132 -9.49 -2.41 17.96
C ALA A 132 -8.56 -3.55 17.50
N TRP A 133 -7.79 -3.33 16.44
CA TRP A 133 -6.79 -4.29 15.94
C TRP A 133 -5.71 -4.57 16.99
N ASN A 134 -5.13 -3.53 17.58
CA ASN A 134 -4.09 -3.67 18.60
C ASN A 134 -4.59 -4.42 19.85
N ARG A 135 -5.83 -4.17 20.28
CA ARG A 135 -6.43 -4.89 21.42
C ARG A 135 -6.71 -6.35 21.11
N ALA A 136 -7.10 -6.66 19.87
CA ALA A 136 -7.35 -8.04 19.43
C ALA A 136 -6.05 -8.84 19.21
N ALA A 137 -4.89 -8.19 19.13
CA ALA A 137 -3.62 -8.78 18.71
C ALA A 137 -3.09 -9.89 19.62
N GLU A 138 -3.51 -9.95 20.89
CA GLU A 138 -3.11 -11.01 21.82
C GLU A 138 -3.74 -12.37 21.51
N ASN A 139 -4.84 -12.39 20.74
CA ASN A 139 -5.54 -13.62 20.37
C ASN A 139 -5.65 -13.71 18.84
N PRO A 140 -5.05 -14.73 18.21
CA PRO A 140 -5.06 -14.87 16.75
C PRO A 140 -6.45 -14.88 16.11
N GLU A 141 -7.43 -15.54 16.76
CA GLU A 141 -8.80 -15.60 16.26
C GLU A 141 -9.52 -14.24 16.38
N ALA A 142 -9.33 -13.55 17.51
CA ALA A 142 -9.84 -12.19 17.71
C ALA A 142 -9.22 -11.23 16.69
N TYR A 143 -7.90 -11.33 16.46
CA TYR A 143 -7.20 -10.51 15.47
C TYR A 143 -7.71 -10.78 14.06
N TYR A 144 -7.87 -12.05 13.67
CA TYR A 144 -8.48 -12.40 12.40
C TYR A 144 -9.88 -11.81 12.25
N SER A 145 -10.75 -12.03 13.23
CA SER A 145 -12.15 -11.63 13.16
C SER A 145 -12.35 -10.11 13.14
N THR A 146 -11.40 -9.37 13.72
CA THR A 146 -11.43 -7.90 13.76
C THR A 146 -10.84 -7.28 12.52
N THR A 147 -9.85 -7.94 11.90
CA THR A 147 -9.09 -7.35 10.78
C THR A 147 -9.57 -7.86 9.42
N ILE A 148 -9.69 -9.17 9.22
CA ILE A 148 -9.81 -9.76 7.89
C ILE A 148 -11.22 -9.61 7.29
N PRO A 149 -12.34 -9.86 7.99
CA PRO A 149 -13.66 -9.72 7.38
C PRO A 149 -13.95 -8.30 6.91
N VAL A 150 -13.46 -7.27 7.59
CA VAL A 150 -13.71 -5.86 7.26
C VAL A 150 -12.85 -5.33 6.10
N ILE A 151 -11.80 -6.07 5.72
CA ILE A 151 -10.95 -5.75 4.55
C ILE A 151 -11.67 -6.11 3.24
N TYR A 152 -12.51 -7.14 3.25
CA TYR A 152 -13.23 -7.58 2.04
C TYR A 152 -14.67 -7.04 2.01
N SER A 153 -15.20 -6.88 0.80
CA SER A 153 -16.65 -6.66 0.67
C SER A 153 -17.43 -7.89 1.13
N ALA A 154 -18.61 -7.68 1.74
CA ALA A 154 -19.46 -8.79 2.16
C ALA A 154 -19.84 -9.71 0.99
N GLY A 155 -20.10 -9.13 -0.19
CA GLY A 155 -20.42 -9.89 -1.39
C GLY A 155 -19.28 -10.78 -1.87
N PHE A 156 -18.02 -10.30 -1.79
CA PHE A 156 -16.86 -11.12 -2.11
C PHE A 156 -16.67 -12.24 -1.10
N PHE A 157 -16.80 -11.93 0.20
CA PHE A 157 -16.64 -12.89 1.28
C PHE A 157 -17.60 -14.08 1.13
N GLU A 158 -18.89 -13.81 0.96
CA GLU A 158 -19.92 -14.85 0.78
C GLU A 158 -19.71 -15.67 -0.48
N LYS A 159 -19.42 -15.02 -1.61
CA LYS A 159 -19.20 -15.69 -2.88
C LYS A 159 -17.97 -16.57 -2.89
N ASN A 160 -16.95 -16.26 -2.08
CA ASN A 160 -15.66 -16.93 -2.09
C ASN A 160 -15.36 -17.61 -0.74
N ILE A 161 -16.38 -18.10 -0.03
CA ILE A 161 -16.26 -18.62 1.34
C ILE A 161 -15.21 -19.73 1.49
N GLU A 162 -15.04 -20.62 0.52
CA GLU A 162 -14.03 -21.67 0.55
C GLU A 162 -12.60 -21.09 0.48
N TRP A 163 -12.40 -20.04 -0.34
CA TRP A 163 -11.13 -19.34 -0.41
C TRP A 163 -10.86 -18.58 0.90
N MET A 164 -11.87 -17.94 1.48
CA MET A 164 -11.77 -17.25 2.76
C MET A 164 -11.43 -18.22 3.91
N ASN A 165 -12.01 -19.43 3.92
CA ASN A 165 -11.69 -20.45 4.91
C ASN A 165 -10.23 -20.92 4.81
N ARG A 166 -9.73 -21.23 3.60
CA ARG A 166 -8.31 -21.57 3.40
C ARG A 166 -7.39 -20.42 3.81
N ARG A 167 -7.78 -19.18 3.51
CA ARG A 167 -7.03 -17.99 3.93
C ARG A 167 -7.04 -17.83 5.45
N LYS A 168 -8.16 -18.12 6.12
CA LYS A 168 -8.24 -18.12 7.59
C LYS A 168 -7.26 -19.13 8.20
N GLU A 169 -7.27 -20.36 7.74
CA GLU A 169 -6.35 -21.41 8.21
C GLU A 169 -4.87 -20.98 8.09
N PHE A 170 -4.50 -20.43 6.94
CA PHE A 170 -3.14 -19.92 6.73
C PHE A 170 -2.83 -18.75 7.69
N LEU A 171 -3.73 -17.77 7.81
CA LEU A 171 -3.53 -16.57 8.62
C LEU A 171 -3.51 -16.88 10.12
N MET A 172 -4.21 -17.91 10.59
CA MET A 172 -4.12 -18.34 11.99
C MET A 172 -2.69 -18.71 12.38
N GLY A 173 -1.94 -19.38 11.50
CA GLY A 173 -0.51 -19.66 11.70
C GLY A 173 0.34 -18.39 11.75
N VAL A 174 0.09 -17.44 10.85
CA VAL A 174 0.78 -16.14 10.81
C VAL A 174 0.50 -15.31 12.05
N PHE A 175 -0.76 -15.22 12.47
CA PHE A 175 -1.19 -14.41 13.62
C PHE A 175 -0.81 -15.04 14.98
N SER A 176 -0.43 -16.30 14.99
CA SER A 176 0.17 -16.95 16.18
C SER A 176 1.66 -16.59 16.37
N ASN A 177 2.29 -15.96 15.37
CA ASN A 177 3.67 -15.52 15.47
C ASN A 177 3.75 -14.16 16.19
N GLN A 178 4.33 -14.17 17.40
CA GLN A 178 4.44 -12.99 18.25
C GLN A 178 5.29 -11.88 17.62
N GLU A 179 6.37 -12.23 16.91
CA GLU A 179 7.21 -11.24 16.22
C GLU A 179 6.38 -10.50 15.14
N PHE A 180 5.59 -11.25 14.35
CA PHE A 180 4.68 -10.68 13.37
C PHE A 180 3.66 -9.74 14.02
N ILE A 181 2.99 -10.18 15.08
CA ILE A 181 1.97 -9.39 15.78
C ILE A 181 2.56 -8.10 16.35
N GLN A 182 3.72 -8.16 17.00
CA GLN A 182 4.39 -6.96 17.52
C GLN A 182 4.80 -6.00 16.40
N ALA A 183 5.21 -6.51 15.24
CA ALA A 183 5.47 -5.70 14.06
C ALA A 183 4.19 -5.01 13.56
N MET A 184 3.05 -5.71 13.50
CA MET A 184 1.76 -5.12 13.09
C MET A 184 1.29 -4.02 14.03
N ILE A 185 1.45 -4.20 15.35
CA ILE A 185 1.15 -3.18 16.36
C ILE A 185 2.01 -1.93 16.12
N ARG A 186 3.33 -2.08 15.89
CA ARG A 186 4.22 -0.94 15.62
C ARG A 186 3.86 -0.23 14.31
N LEU A 187 3.54 -0.95 13.25
CA LEU A 187 3.06 -0.37 11.98
C LEU A 187 1.78 0.43 12.18
N THR A 188 0.78 -0.13 12.88
CA THR A 188 -0.47 0.57 13.19
C THR A 188 -0.19 1.85 13.98
N ASN A 189 0.61 1.77 15.04
CA ASN A 189 0.93 2.92 15.88
C ASN A 189 1.75 3.98 15.13
N SER A 190 2.61 3.58 14.19
CA SER A 190 3.43 4.51 13.41
C SER A 190 2.60 5.45 12.52
N ALA A 191 1.37 5.05 12.19
CA ALA A 191 0.42 5.84 11.41
C ALA A 191 -0.53 6.70 12.28
N GLU A 192 -0.49 6.61 13.61
CA GLU A 192 -1.46 7.28 14.49
C GLU A 192 -1.53 8.78 14.28
N HIS A 193 -0.41 9.41 13.96
CA HIS A 193 -0.27 10.85 13.75
C HIS A 193 -0.07 11.23 12.28
N HIS A 194 -0.41 10.32 11.34
CA HIS A 194 -0.35 10.62 9.93
C HIS A 194 -1.28 11.78 9.58
N ASP A 195 -0.72 12.84 9.00
CA ASP A 195 -1.44 13.99 8.48
C ASP A 195 -0.58 14.69 7.42
N VAL A 196 -1.04 14.66 6.18
CA VAL A 196 -0.39 15.33 5.03
C VAL A 196 -1.35 16.24 4.27
N GLU A 197 -2.58 16.46 4.76
CA GLU A 197 -3.63 17.20 4.05
C GLU A 197 -3.12 18.54 3.50
N GLU A 198 -2.51 19.38 4.33
CA GLU A 198 -2.01 20.70 3.93
C GLU A 198 -0.82 20.64 2.92
N LYS A 199 -0.17 19.48 2.81
CA LYS A 199 1.01 19.32 1.95
C LYS A 199 0.67 18.73 0.58
N LEU A 200 -0.51 18.14 0.39
CA LEU A 200 -0.90 17.46 -0.84
C LEU A 200 -0.98 18.41 -2.04
N SER A 201 -1.34 19.68 -1.83
CA SER A 201 -1.36 20.70 -2.88
C SER A 201 0.01 20.99 -3.51
N LYS A 202 1.11 20.53 -2.87
CA LYS A 202 2.48 20.67 -3.40
C LYS A 202 2.86 19.57 -4.39
N LEU A 203 2.06 18.52 -4.51
CA LEU A 203 2.29 17.44 -5.46
C LEU A 203 1.95 17.90 -6.88
N THR A 204 2.92 17.94 -7.78
CA THR A 204 2.79 18.42 -9.15
C THR A 204 2.79 17.32 -10.20
N MET A 205 3.30 16.13 -9.86
CA MET A 205 3.26 14.96 -10.74
C MET A 205 1.82 14.49 -10.95
N PRO A 206 1.53 13.76 -12.04
CA PRO A 206 0.24 13.07 -12.21
C PRO A 206 -0.04 12.11 -11.06
N VAL A 207 -1.26 12.14 -10.51
CA VAL A 207 -1.69 11.29 -9.40
C VAL A 207 -2.95 10.53 -9.77
N LEU A 208 -2.95 9.22 -9.60
CA LEU A 208 -4.15 8.39 -9.67
C LEU A 208 -4.59 8.03 -8.24
N VAL A 209 -5.79 8.45 -7.89
CA VAL A 209 -6.42 8.14 -6.60
C VAL A 209 -7.52 7.12 -6.84
N VAL A 210 -7.45 5.97 -6.18
CA VAL A 210 -8.41 4.88 -6.35
C VAL A 210 -8.96 4.44 -5.01
N GLY A 211 -10.27 4.36 -4.91
CA GLY A 211 -10.96 3.79 -3.76
C GLY A 211 -11.98 2.75 -4.18
N CYS A 212 -12.56 2.07 -3.22
CA CYS A 212 -13.54 1.03 -3.43
C CYS A 212 -14.88 1.39 -2.80
N GLU A 213 -15.97 0.94 -3.46
CA GLU A 213 -17.34 1.26 -3.05
C GLU A 213 -17.67 0.78 -1.64
N HIS A 214 -17.14 -0.39 -1.26
CA HIS A 214 -17.43 -1.05 0.03
C HIS A 214 -16.20 -1.09 0.96
N ASP A 215 -15.31 -0.10 0.86
CA ASP A 215 -14.16 0.01 1.75
C ASP A 215 -14.59 0.59 3.10
N TYR A 216 -14.54 -0.25 4.15
CA TYR A 216 -14.85 0.16 5.52
C TYR A 216 -13.64 0.73 6.25
N ILE A 217 -12.43 0.45 5.80
CA ILE A 217 -11.19 0.91 6.46
C ILE A 217 -10.89 2.35 6.08
N THR A 218 -10.84 2.61 4.76
CA THR A 218 -10.66 3.94 4.19
C THR A 218 -11.79 4.22 3.21
N PRO A 219 -12.98 4.62 3.72
CA PRO A 219 -14.17 4.86 2.88
C PRO A 219 -13.87 5.77 1.71
N PHE A 220 -14.57 5.59 0.57
CA PHE A 220 -14.32 6.32 -0.67
C PHE A 220 -14.30 7.85 -0.52
N GLU A 221 -14.96 8.38 0.50
CA GLU A 221 -14.91 9.80 0.85
C GLU A 221 -13.49 10.28 1.20
N GLU A 222 -12.63 9.41 1.73
CA GLU A 222 -11.22 9.77 2.00
C GLU A 222 -10.44 9.93 0.68
N GLN A 223 -10.70 9.10 -0.33
CA GLN A 223 -10.10 9.25 -1.66
C GLN A 223 -10.60 10.50 -2.37
N LYS A 224 -11.87 10.87 -2.21
CA LYS A 224 -12.39 12.15 -2.72
C LYS A 224 -11.67 13.34 -2.11
N LYS A 225 -11.39 13.29 -0.80
CA LYS A 225 -10.63 14.36 -0.11
C LYS A 225 -9.22 14.46 -0.68
N ILE A 226 -8.50 13.33 -0.82
CA ILE A 226 -7.15 13.31 -1.42
C ILE A 226 -7.19 13.94 -2.82
N ALA A 227 -8.10 13.49 -3.68
CA ALA A 227 -8.21 14.01 -5.05
C ALA A 227 -8.54 15.49 -5.10
N ALA A 228 -9.38 15.99 -4.20
CA ALA A 228 -9.72 17.42 -4.12
C ALA A 228 -8.53 18.30 -3.69
N LEU A 229 -7.56 17.75 -2.98
CA LEU A 229 -6.38 18.47 -2.51
C LEU A 229 -5.21 18.46 -3.51
N ILE A 230 -5.24 17.61 -4.54
CA ILE A 230 -4.17 17.45 -5.52
C ILE A 230 -4.65 17.94 -6.88
N GLN A 231 -4.07 19.03 -7.39
CA GLN A 231 -4.51 19.66 -8.64
C GLN A 231 -4.43 18.72 -9.85
N ASN A 232 -3.37 17.91 -9.96
CA ASN A 232 -3.14 17.00 -11.09
C ASN A 232 -3.50 15.55 -10.69
N SER A 233 -4.76 15.34 -10.32
CA SER A 233 -5.24 14.03 -9.89
C SER A 233 -6.43 13.54 -10.70
N GLU A 234 -6.47 12.22 -10.90
CA GLU A 234 -7.62 11.47 -11.42
C GLU A 234 -8.19 10.60 -10.31
N LEU A 235 -9.53 10.60 -10.15
CA LEU A 235 -10.21 9.81 -9.13
C LEU A 235 -11.02 8.68 -9.78
N VAL A 236 -10.81 7.45 -9.31
CA VAL A 236 -11.52 6.27 -9.76
C VAL A 236 -12.12 5.51 -8.58
N MET A 237 -13.37 5.09 -8.72
CA MET A 237 -14.03 4.16 -7.80
C MET A 237 -14.08 2.76 -8.42
N ILE A 238 -13.66 1.75 -7.67
CA ILE A 238 -13.84 0.33 -8.03
C ILE A 238 -15.18 -0.13 -7.44
N PRO A 239 -16.17 -0.49 -8.29
CA PRO A 239 -17.47 -0.94 -7.81
C PRO A 239 -17.41 -2.36 -7.23
N ASP A 240 -18.36 -2.70 -6.36
CA ASP A 240 -18.51 -4.02 -5.73
C ASP A 240 -17.20 -4.57 -5.14
N SER A 241 -16.42 -3.73 -4.47
CA SER A 241 -15.13 -4.11 -3.88
C SER A 241 -14.94 -3.46 -2.53
N GLY A 242 -14.31 -4.18 -1.61
CA GLY A 242 -13.82 -3.68 -0.33
C GLY A 242 -12.38 -3.18 -0.42
N HIS A 243 -11.74 -3.04 0.75
CA HIS A 243 -10.37 -2.55 0.89
C HIS A 243 -9.32 -3.38 0.13
N ALA A 244 -9.56 -4.68 -0.03
CA ALA A 244 -8.65 -5.62 -0.69
C ALA A 244 -8.85 -5.69 -2.21
N SER A 245 -8.94 -4.55 -2.90
CA SER A 245 -9.25 -4.45 -4.34
C SER A 245 -8.39 -5.34 -5.23
N MET A 246 -7.12 -5.53 -4.90
CA MET A 246 -6.21 -6.39 -5.64
C MET A 246 -6.62 -7.87 -5.63
N TYR A 247 -7.31 -8.34 -4.58
CA TYR A 247 -7.84 -9.70 -4.49
C TYR A 247 -9.27 -9.81 -5.04
N GLU A 248 -10.09 -8.79 -4.83
CA GLU A 248 -11.50 -8.81 -5.23
C GLU A 248 -11.68 -8.54 -6.73
N LYS A 249 -10.90 -7.64 -7.29
CA LYS A 249 -10.99 -7.18 -8.70
C LYS A 249 -9.61 -7.17 -9.38
N PRO A 250 -8.85 -8.30 -9.39
CA PRO A 250 -7.44 -8.31 -9.81
C PRO A 250 -7.22 -7.79 -11.24
N ARG A 251 -8.13 -8.08 -12.17
CA ARG A 251 -8.01 -7.60 -13.56
C ARG A 251 -8.19 -6.09 -13.65
N LEU A 252 -9.22 -5.54 -13.00
CA LEU A 252 -9.45 -4.09 -13.00
C LEU A 252 -8.32 -3.37 -12.27
N PHE A 253 -7.87 -3.89 -11.12
CA PHE A 253 -6.72 -3.39 -10.39
C PHE A 253 -5.47 -3.28 -11.29
N THR A 254 -5.10 -4.39 -11.96
CA THR A 254 -3.95 -4.41 -12.87
C THR A 254 -4.11 -3.44 -14.03
N SER A 255 -5.32 -3.36 -14.63
CA SER A 255 -5.60 -2.45 -15.74
C SER A 255 -5.46 -0.97 -15.35
N LEU A 256 -5.89 -0.60 -14.14
CA LEU A 256 -5.75 0.77 -13.64
C LEU A 256 -4.26 1.14 -13.44
N VAL A 257 -3.48 0.25 -12.82
CA VAL A 257 -2.04 0.47 -12.64
C VAL A 257 -1.32 0.60 -13.98
N LEU A 258 -1.51 -0.35 -14.89
CA LEU A 258 -0.85 -0.34 -16.19
C LEU A 258 -1.34 0.81 -17.09
N GLY A 259 -2.65 1.06 -17.12
CA GLY A 259 -3.23 2.16 -17.90
C GLY A 259 -2.64 3.51 -17.49
N PHE A 260 -2.52 3.78 -16.19
CA PHE A 260 -1.95 5.02 -15.70
C PHE A 260 -0.44 5.12 -15.91
N THR A 261 0.31 4.04 -15.68
CA THR A 261 1.77 4.07 -15.82
C THR A 261 2.26 4.08 -17.27
N LEU A 262 1.42 3.62 -18.21
CA LEU A 262 1.72 3.58 -19.63
C LEU A 262 1.04 4.69 -20.44
N ALA A 263 0.29 5.59 -19.81
CA ALA A 263 -0.52 6.63 -20.47
C ALA A 263 0.27 7.51 -21.44
N ASP A 264 1.54 7.81 -21.17
CA ASP A 264 2.41 8.61 -22.07
C ASP A 264 2.70 7.92 -23.40
N ARG A 265 2.45 6.61 -23.51
CA ARG A 265 2.65 5.83 -24.73
C ARG A 265 1.40 5.75 -25.60
N ILE A 266 0.28 6.29 -25.10
CA ILE A 266 -1.01 6.26 -25.78
C ILE A 266 -1.33 7.67 -26.28
N THR A 267 -1.39 7.84 -27.60
CA THR A 267 -1.79 9.12 -28.21
C THR A 267 -3.24 9.03 -28.65
N PHE A 268 -4.12 9.85 -28.06
CA PHE A 268 -5.50 10.00 -28.51
C PHE A 268 -5.63 11.25 -29.39
N LYS A 269 -6.22 11.09 -30.58
CA LYS A 269 -6.71 12.22 -31.38
C LYS A 269 -8.22 12.23 -31.28
N VAL A 270 -8.76 13.24 -30.65
CA VAL A 270 -10.21 13.52 -30.71
C VAL A 270 -10.43 14.38 -31.93
N ASN A 271 -11.16 13.86 -32.93
CA ASN A 271 -11.56 14.59 -34.16
C ASN A 271 -12.82 15.38 -33.90
#